data_8a493f2b93618c51848a6ca3cc626489
#
_entry.id   8a493f2b93618c51848a6ca3cc626489
#
_cell.length_a   1.000
_cell.length_b   1.000
_cell.length_c   1.000
_cell.angle_alpha   90.00
_cell.angle_beta   90.00
_cell.angle_gamma   90.00
#
_symmetry.space_group_name_H-M   'P 1'
#
loop_
_entity.id
_entity.type
_entity.pdbx_description
1 polymer ?
#
loop_
_entity_poly.entity_id
_entity_poly.type
_entity_poly.pdbx_seq_one_letter_code
_entity_poly.pdbx_strand_id
1 'polypeptide(L)'
;MKQAREAGWTFTTGGHWFGVVSCPAGEHTFNVDKTARGGETKAKEVPKQLRSCQHGTPATLGSKVAARRAECERLLLRAEDLISAAARDLWRAEQRQAAFTEFDRLRIVLDTADATADEVLAAEQEQALERAADLEDAPGAADIARTLGDADVAAGEARDVAAKIRRQGIAVPLRTRAQAARSRVSELRERLERL
;
A
#
# COMPACT_ATOMS: atom_id res chain seq x y z
N MET A 1 -16.87 30.12 -9.77
CA MET A 1 -15.64 30.49 -9.02
C MET A 1 -15.59 29.86 -7.63
N LYS A 2 -16.68 29.84 -6.83
CA LYS A 2 -16.70 29.21 -5.51
C LYS A 2 -16.26 27.75 -5.57
N GLN A 3 -16.85 26.93 -6.45
CA GLN A 3 -16.49 25.53 -6.65
C GLN A 3 -15.02 25.30 -7.04
N ALA A 4 -14.42 26.22 -7.82
CA ALA A 4 -13.01 26.11 -8.20
C ALA A 4 -12.09 26.32 -6.99
N ARG A 5 -12.39 27.30 -6.14
CA ARG A 5 -11.63 27.55 -4.90
C ARG A 5 -11.76 26.39 -3.91
N GLU A 6 -12.96 25.86 -3.71
CA GLU A 6 -13.21 24.67 -2.87
C GLU A 6 -12.46 23.44 -3.36
N ALA A 7 -12.17 23.39 -4.68
CA ALA A 7 -11.38 22.34 -5.32
C ALA A 7 -9.87 22.60 -5.33
N GLY A 8 -9.40 23.64 -4.64
CA GLY A 8 -7.98 23.99 -4.58
C GLY A 8 -7.43 24.65 -5.85
N TRP A 9 -8.29 25.05 -6.79
CA TRP A 9 -7.86 25.77 -7.98
C TRP A 9 -7.57 27.24 -7.65
N THR A 10 -6.48 27.74 -8.18
CA THR A 10 -6.10 29.15 -8.05
C THR A 10 -6.73 30.00 -9.16
N PHE A 11 -7.07 31.23 -8.83
CA PHE A 11 -7.57 32.20 -9.77
C PHE A 11 -6.68 33.44 -9.75
N THR A 12 -6.09 33.74 -10.88
CA THR A 12 -5.25 34.94 -11.09
C THR A 12 -5.95 35.92 -12.01
N THR A 13 -6.11 37.16 -11.56
CA THR A 13 -6.66 38.25 -12.38
C THR A 13 -5.55 38.94 -13.15
N GLY A 14 -5.79 39.33 -14.39
CA GLY A 14 -4.85 40.14 -15.17
C GLY A 14 -4.94 39.97 -16.69
N GLY A 15 -4.32 40.89 -17.43
CA GLY A 15 -4.23 40.87 -18.89
C GLY A 15 -5.53 41.12 -19.63
N HIS A 16 -5.64 40.59 -20.85
CA HIS A 16 -6.83 40.71 -21.73
C HIS A 16 -8.03 39.92 -21.19
N TRP A 17 -7.80 38.95 -20.33
CA TRP A 17 -8.82 38.09 -19.74
C TRP A 17 -9.31 38.62 -18.39
N PHE A 18 -10.49 38.23 -17.94
CA PHE A 18 -10.94 38.52 -16.58
C PHE A 18 -10.03 37.81 -15.57
N GLY A 19 -9.56 36.64 -15.93
CA GLY A 19 -8.57 35.89 -15.13
C GLY A 19 -8.26 34.55 -15.74
N VAL A 20 -7.30 33.88 -15.11
CA VAL A 20 -6.87 32.51 -15.41
C VAL A 20 -7.16 31.64 -14.20
N VAL A 21 -7.78 30.50 -14.43
CA VAL A 21 -8.01 29.47 -13.43
C VAL A 21 -7.00 28.35 -13.66
N SER A 22 -6.21 28.02 -12.65
CA SER A 22 -5.18 26.98 -12.71
C SER A 22 -5.46 25.87 -11.72
N CYS A 23 -5.26 24.61 -12.13
CA CYS A 23 -5.43 23.47 -11.25
C CYS A 23 -4.33 23.42 -10.17
N PRO A 24 -4.54 22.69 -9.06
CA PRO A 24 -3.56 22.60 -7.96
C PRO A 24 -2.16 22.16 -8.40
N ALA A 25 -2.04 21.33 -9.44
CA ALA A 25 -0.76 20.89 -10.00
C ALA A 25 -0.15 21.85 -11.03
N GLY A 26 -0.88 22.92 -11.41
CA GLY A 26 -0.41 23.87 -12.42
C GLY A 26 -0.47 23.38 -13.88
N GLU A 27 -0.82 22.11 -14.10
CA GLU A 27 -0.79 21.47 -15.44
C GLU A 27 -1.97 21.84 -16.35
N HIS A 28 -3.08 22.25 -15.75
CA HIS A 28 -4.29 22.64 -16.48
C HIS A 28 -4.65 24.09 -16.14
N THR A 29 -4.77 24.89 -17.17
CA THR A 29 -5.22 26.29 -17.07
C THR A 29 -6.33 26.55 -18.05
N PHE A 30 -7.24 27.44 -17.69
CA PHE A 30 -8.22 28.01 -18.64
C PHE A 30 -8.51 29.47 -18.36
N ASN A 31 -8.78 30.22 -19.42
CA ASN A 31 -9.05 31.64 -19.36
C ASN A 31 -10.52 31.89 -19.07
N VAL A 32 -10.81 32.93 -18.28
CA VAL A 32 -12.15 33.42 -18.02
C VAL A 32 -12.28 34.78 -18.67
N ASP A 33 -13.24 34.94 -19.61
CA ASP A 33 -13.44 36.17 -20.38
C ASP A 33 -14.16 37.25 -19.57
N LYS A 34 -13.88 38.53 -19.91
CA LYS A 34 -14.55 39.69 -19.32
C LYS A 34 -15.95 39.97 -19.89
N THR A 35 -16.27 39.41 -21.06
CA THR A 35 -17.50 39.75 -21.78
C THR A 35 -18.68 38.87 -21.35
N ALA A 36 -19.86 39.45 -21.20
CA ALA A 36 -21.07 38.74 -20.77
C ALA A 36 -21.41 37.53 -21.68
N ARG A 37 -21.23 37.66 -23.00
CA ARG A 37 -21.50 36.57 -23.96
C ARG A 37 -20.51 35.38 -23.83
N GLY A 38 -19.24 35.66 -23.54
CA GLY A 38 -18.24 34.60 -23.31
C GLY A 38 -18.30 34.01 -21.89
N GLY A 39 -18.68 34.85 -20.90
CA GLY A 39 -18.71 34.49 -19.49
C GLY A 39 -19.74 33.41 -19.14
N GLU A 40 -20.93 33.42 -19.73
CA GLU A 40 -21.97 32.40 -19.49
C GLU A 40 -21.57 31.04 -20.04
N THR A 41 -21.02 30.99 -21.25
CA THR A 41 -20.58 29.73 -21.88
C THR A 41 -19.45 29.13 -21.09
N LYS A 42 -18.45 29.93 -20.72
CA LYS A 42 -17.30 29.44 -19.92
C LYS A 42 -17.65 29.14 -18.46
N ALA A 43 -18.63 29.86 -17.88
CA ALA A 43 -19.14 29.50 -16.55
C ALA A 43 -19.76 28.09 -16.50
N LYS A 44 -20.36 27.64 -17.61
CA LYS A 44 -20.85 26.25 -17.78
C LYS A 44 -19.73 25.24 -18.03
N GLU A 45 -18.63 25.68 -18.63
CA GLU A 45 -17.46 24.82 -18.89
C GLU A 45 -16.60 24.59 -17.64
N VAL A 46 -16.52 25.57 -16.72
CA VAL A 46 -15.73 25.47 -15.48
C VAL A 46 -16.06 24.19 -14.69
N PRO A 47 -17.33 23.87 -14.38
CA PRO A 47 -17.65 22.63 -13.67
C PRO A 47 -17.29 21.36 -14.45
N LYS A 48 -17.30 21.43 -15.78
CA LYS A 48 -16.91 20.30 -16.63
C LYS A 48 -15.39 20.07 -16.58
N GLN A 49 -14.61 21.12 -16.66
CA GLN A 49 -13.15 21.07 -16.60
C GLN A 49 -12.66 20.69 -15.19
N LEU A 50 -13.29 21.24 -14.13
CA LEU A 50 -13.02 20.83 -12.75
C LEU A 50 -13.25 19.32 -12.55
N ARG A 51 -14.32 18.78 -13.15
CA ARG A 51 -14.63 17.34 -13.08
C ARG A 51 -13.73 16.47 -13.94
N SER A 52 -13.16 17.00 -15.01
CA SER A 52 -12.24 16.29 -15.91
C SER A 52 -10.78 16.34 -15.43
N CYS A 53 -10.44 17.32 -14.58
CA CYS A 53 -9.09 17.45 -14.05
C CYS A 53 -8.73 16.27 -13.13
N GLN A 54 -7.63 15.61 -13.46
CA GLN A 54 -7.12 14.48 -12.66
C GLN A 54 -6.47 14.92 -11.35
N HIS A 55 -6.11 16.19 -11.20
CA HIS A 55 -5.47 16.81 -10.03
C HIS A 55 -6.50 17.47 -9.08
N GLY A 56 -7.80 17.29 -9.34
CA GLY A 56 -8.87 17.83 -8.49
C GLY A 56 -8.86 17.21 -7.10
N THR A 57 -9.23 18.03 -6.09
CA THR A 57 -9.47 17.52 -4.74
C THR A 57 -10.66 16.54 -4.72
N PRO A 58 -10.80 15.71 -3.67
CA PRO A 58 -11.96 14.81 -3.53
C PRO A 58 -13.32 15.49 -3.71
N ALA A 59 -13.45 16.78 -3.34
CA ALA A 59 -14.66 17.57 -3.53
C ALA A 59 -15.05 17.80 -5.01
N THR A 60 -14.10 17.68 -5.96
CA THR A 60 -14.37 17.78 -7.42
C THR A 60 -14.73 16.45 -8.06
N LEU A 61 -14.55 15.37 -7.33
CA LEU A 61 -14.94 14.04 -7.78
C LEU A 61 -16.46 13.93 -7.67
N GLY A 62 -17.14 13.48 -8.72
CA GLY A 62 -18.53 13.06 -8.57
C GLY A 62 -18.63 12.03 -7.44
N SER A 63 -19.70 12.07 -6.65
CA SER A 63 -19.88 11.24 -5.45
C SER A 63 -19.52 9.76 -5.64
N LYS A 64 -19.86 9.17 -6.80
CA LYS A 64 -19.53 7.76 -7.13
C LYS A 64 -18.04 7.50 -7.30
N VAL A 65 -17.28 8.46 -7.86
CA VAL A 65 -15.83 8.31 -8.05
C VAL A 65 -15.11 8.49 -6.72
N ALA A 66 -15.54 9.47 -5.89
CA ALA A 66 -15.02 9.65 -4.55
C ALA A 66 -15.25 8.42 -3.66
N ALA A 67 -16.46 7.83 -3.69
CA ALA A 67 -16.78 6.62 -2.95
C ALA A 67 -15.91 5.43 -3.39
N ARG A 68 -15.75 5.20 -4.70
CA ARG A 68 -14.89 4.12 -5.21
C ARG A 68 -13.42 4.34 -4.86
N ARG A 69 -12.94 5.57 -4.88
CA ARG A 69 -11.58 5.90 -4.45
C ARG A 69 -11.38 5.55 -2.98
N ALA A 70 -12.27 6.01 -2.10
CA ALA A 70 -12.21 5.73 -0.67
C ALA A 70 -12.29 4.23 -0.37
N GLU A 71 -13.15 3.49 -1.07
CA GLU A 71 -13.25 2.03 -0.97
C GLU A 71 -11.95 1.35 -1.40
N CYS A 72 -11.37 1.74 -2.53
CA CYS A 72 -10.10 1.20 -3.02
C CYS A 72 -8.96 1.48 -2.03
N GLU A 73 -8.85 2.71 -1.52
CA GLU A 73 -7.84 3.10 -0.52
C GLU A 73 -7.98 2.28 0.77
N ARG A 74 -9.21 2.05 1.24
CA ARG A 74 -9.48 1.20 2.42
C ARG A 74 -9.04 -0.25 2.21
N LEU A 75 -9.31 -0.82 1.04
CA LEU A 75 -8.89 -2.19 0.69
C LEU A 75 -7.38 -2.30 0.58
N LEU A 76 -6.71 -1.30 0.00
CA LEU A 76 -5.24 -1.24 -0.07
C LEU A 76 -4.60 -1.17 1.31
N LEU A 77 -5.10 -0.32 2.20
CA LEU A 77 -4.60 -0.24 3.58
C LEU A 77 -4.76 -1.59 4.28
N ARG A 78 -5.93 -2.22 4.16
CA ARG A 78 -6.14 -3.57 4.72
C ARG A 78 -5.14 -4.60 4.18
N ALA A 79 -4.90 -4.60 2.87
CA ALA A 79 -3.92 -5.50 2.25
C ALA A 79 -2.51 -5.27 2.79
N GLU A 80 -2.08 -4.01 2.91
CA GLU A 80 -0.77 -3.62 3.41
C GLU A 80 -0.58 -3.97 4.88
N ASP A 81 -1.61 -3.80 5.71
CA ASP A 81 -1.60 -4.21 7.12
C ASP A 81 -1.44 -5.73 7.26
N LEU A 82 -2.18 -6.52 6.47
CA LEU A 82 -2.07 -7.98 6.44
C LEU A 82 -0.69 -8.44 5.93
N ILE A 83 -0.15 -7.82 4.88
CA ILE A 83 1.20 -8.09 4.38
C ILE A 83 2.25 -7.82 5.47
N SER A 84 2.10 -6.71 6.18
CA SER A 84 3.02 -6.34 7.25
C SER A 84 2.94 -7.30 8.44
N ALA A 85 1.75 -7.77 8.78
CA ALA A 85 1.56 -8.80 9.81
C ALA A 85 2.21 -10.12 9.38
N ALA A 86 1.88 -10.63 8.20
CA ALA A 86 2.45 -11.87 7.67
C ALA A 86 3.98 -11.81 7.54
N ALA A 87 4.56 -10.67 7.17
CA ALA A 87 6.00 -10.50 7.09
C ALA A 87 6.68 -10.59 8.46
N ARG A 88 6.06 -10.01 9.51
CA ARG A 88 6.57 -10.15 10.90
C ARG A 88 6.48 -11.58 11.40
N ASP A 89 5.37 -12.24 11.13
CA ASP A 89 5.12 -13.62 11.55
C ASP A 89 6.06 -14.60 10.83
N LEU A 90 6.27 -14.41 9.54
CA LEU A 90 7.23 -15.18 8.75
C LEU A 90 8.66 -15.00 9.28
N TRP A 91 9.05 -13.77 9.60
CA TRP A 91 10.35 -13.50 10.19
C TRP A 91 10.54 -14.24 11.53
N ARG A 92 9.51 -14.25 12.40
CA ARG A 92 9.55 -15.02 13.67
C ARG A 92 9.68 -16.51 13.42
N ALA A 93 8.95 -17.05 12.45
CA ALA A 93 9.02 -18.46 12.09
C ALA A 93 10.41 -18.83 11.53
N GLU A 94 11.01 -17.97 10.70
CA GLU A 94 12.39 -18.15 10.19
C GLU A 94 13.42 -18.12 11.33
N GLN A 95 13.29 -17.20 12.30
CA GLN A 95 14.18 -17.14 13.47
C GLN A 95 14.06 -18.40 14.33
N ARG A 96 12.83 -18.87 14.55
CA ARG A 96 12.58 -20.12 15.27
C ARG A 96 13.23 -21.31 14.58
N GLN A 97 13.04 -21.44 13.27
CA GLN A 97 13.65 -22.49 12.46
C GLN A 97 15.18 -22.45 12.52
N ALA A 98 15.76 -21.25 12.43
CA ALA A 98 17.21 -21.06 12.56
C ALA A 98 17.73 -21.47 13.93
N ALA A 99 17.02 -21.13 15.01
CA ALA A 99 17.38 -21.53 16.37
C ALA A 99 17.35 -23.07 16.56
N PHE A 100 16.33 -23.76 16.03
CA PHE A 100 16.28 -25.22 16.06
C PHE A 100 17.38 -25.86 15.23
N THR A 101 17.68 -25.31 14.05
CA THR A 101 18.77 -25.80 13.20
C THR A 101 20.12 -25.67 13.92
N GLU A 102 20.36 -24.56 14.60
CA GLU A 102 21.58 -24.36 15.39
C GLU A 102 21.64 -25.29 16.61
N PHE A 103 20.53 -25.47 17.32
CA PHE A 103 20.43 -26.44 18.42
C PHE A 103 20.81 -27.87 17.97
N ASP A 104 20.24 -28.35 16.84
CA ASP A 104 20.53 -29.67 16.30
C ASP A 104 21.99 -29.81 15.86
N ARG A 105 22.56 -28.77 15.25
CA ARG A 105 23.96 -28.70 14.88
C ARG A 105 24.87 -28.83 16.10
N LEU A 106 24.62 -28.06 17.16
CA LEU A 106 25.39 -28.07 18.39
C LEU A 106 25.27 -29.42 19.08
N ARG A 107 24.09 -30.04 19.07
CA ARG A 107 23.89 -31.39 19.61
C ARG A 107 24.80 -32.44 18.93
N ILE A 108 24.89 -32.41 17.61
CA ILE A 108 25.74 -33.31 16.83
C ILE A 108 27.23 -33.07 17.17
N VAL A 109 27.64 -31.83 17.34
CA VAL A 109 29.03 -31.50 17.72
C VAL A 109 29.35 -31.98 19.14
N LEU A 110 28.45 -31.79 20.09
CA LEU A 110 28.59 -32.29 21.46
C LEU A 110 28.74 -33.81 21.54
N ASP A 111 27.95 -34.54 20.75
CA ASP A 111 28.02 -36.00 20.68
C ASP A 111 29.39 -36.52 20.16
N THR A 112 30.22 -35.66 19.57
CA THR A 112 31.52 -36.01 18.97
C THR A 112 32.70 -35.28 19.60
N ALA A 113 32.50 -34.36 20.55
CA ALA A 113 33.52 -33.52 21.15
C ALA A 113 34.25 -34.23 22.33
N ASP A 114 35.52 -33.79 22.57
CA ASP A 114 36.25 -34.16 23.76
C ASP A 114 35.80 -33.32 24.98
N ALA A 115 35.89 -33.88 26.17
CA ALA A 115 35.34 -33.34 27.44
C ALA A 115 35.69 -31.87 27.80
N THR A 116 36.71 -31.28 27.17
CA THR A 116 37.08 -29.86 27.43
C THR A 116 36.32 -28.83 26.58
N ALA A 117 35.67 -29.25 25.50
CA ALA A 117 34.82 -28.39 24.67
C ALA A 117 33.36 -28.42 25.12
N ASP A 118 32.98 -29.41 25.93
CA ASP A 118 31.59 -29.71 26.28
C ASP A 118 30.87 -28.58 27.02
N GLU A 119 31.53 -27.85 27.95
CA GLU A 119 30.89 -26.80 28.75
C GLU A 119 30.48 -25.60 27.90
N VAL A 120 31.34 -25.18 26.98
CA VAL A 120 31.04 -24.00 26.09
C VAL A 120 29.95 -24.36 25.09
N LEU A 121 30.05 -25.53 24.47
CA LEU A 121 29.05 -25.99 23.50
C LEU A 121 27.69 -26.28 24.17
N ALA A 122 27.67 -26.79 25.42
CA ALA A 122 26.45 -26.98 26.18
C ALA A 122 25.76 -25.65 26.50
N ALA A 123 26.54 -24.61 26.87
CA ALA A 123 26.00 -23.28 27.11
C ALA A 123 25.42 -22.64 25.82
N GLU A 124 26.09 -22.80 24.67
CA GLU A 124 25.60 -22.35 23.39
C GLU A 124 24.31 -23.09 22.96
N GLN A 125 24.23 -24.39 23.22
CA GLN A 125 23.04 -25.20 22.97
C GLN A 125 21.86 -24.75 23.83
N GLU A 126 22.07 -24.48 25.14
CA GLU A 126 21.05 -23.96 26.03
C GLU A 126 20.52 -22.61 25.53
N GLN A 127 21.41 -21.67 25.12
CA GLN A 127 21.02 -20.38 24.54
C GLN A 127 20.23 -20.52 23.22
N ALA A 128 20.55 -21.53 22.40
CA ALA A 128 19.79 -21.77 21.17
C ALA A 128 18.37 -22.27 21.50
N LEU A 129 18.23 -23.12 22.53
CA LEU A 129 16.95 -23.60 23.01
C LEU A 129 16.10 -22.50 23.64
N GLU A 130 16.70 -21.63 24.46
CA GLU A 130 16.00 -20.47 25.03
C GLU A 130 15.48 -19.55 23.92
N ARG A 131 16.30 -19.23 22.91
CA ARG A 131 15.86 -18.45 21.75
C ARG A 131 14.71 -19.09 20.98
N ALA A 132 14.70 -20.41 20.88
CA ALA A 132 13.60 -21.14 20.25
C ALA A 132 12.32 -21.08 21.11
N ALA A 133 12.46 -21.16 22.44
CA ALA A 133 11.34 -21.05 23.39
C ALA A 133 10.72 -19.66 23.40
N ASP A 134 11.52 -18.59 23.33
CA ASP A 134 11.03 -17.20 23.22
C ASP A 134 10.18 -16.96 21.98
N LEU A 135 10.27 -17.83 20.98
CA LEU A 135 9.53 -17.79 19.73
C LEU A 135 8.44 -18.88 19.63
N GLU A 136 8.11 -19.53 20.75
CA GLU A 136 7.11 -20.63 20.78
C GLU A 136 5.75 -20.18 20.26
N ASP A 137 5.34 -18.94 20.58
CA ASP A 137 4.09 -18.35 20.13
C ASP A 137 4.12 -17.85 18.65
N ALA A 138 5.19 -18.12 17.92
CA ALA A 138 5.25 -17.73 16.50
C ALA A 138 4.15 -18.49 15.71
N PRO A 139 3.34 -17.80 14.90
CA PRO A 139 2.29 -18.43 14.11
C PRO A 139 2.85 -19.50 13.19
N GLY A 140 2.08 -20.58 13.03
CA GLY A 140 2.43 -21.66 12.11
C GLY A 140 2.34 -21.23 10.64
N ALA A 141 3.01 -21.99 9.76
CA ALA A 141 3.00 -21.73 8.31
C ALA A 141 1.59 -21.64 7.73
N ALA A 142 0.63 -22.41 8.24
CA ALA A 142 -0.77 -22.38 7.80
C ALA A 142 -1.47 -21.05 8.13
N ASP A 143 -1.17 -20.45 9.28
CA ASP A 143 -1.77 -19.16 9.69
C ASP A 143 -1.17 -18.02 8.88
N ILE A 144 0.14 -18.05 8.65
CA ILE A 144 0.84 -17.10 7.77
C ILE A 144 0.28 -17.19 6.35
N ALA A 145 0.11 -18.40 5.80
CA ALA A 145 -0.46 -18.62 4.48
C ALA A 145 -1.89 -18.09 4.37
N ARG A 146 -2.71 -18.25 5.42
CA ARG A 146 -4.08 -17.70 5.48
C ARG A 146 -4.05 -16.18 5.45
N THR A 147 -3.20 -15.53 6.26
CA THR A 147 -3.04 -14.07 6.29
C THR A 147 -2.60 -13.52 4.93
N LEU A 148 -1.67 -14.20 4.24
CA LEU A 148 -1.26 -13.87 2.88
C LEU A 148 -2.39 -14.08 1.86
N GLY A 149 -3.25 -15.08 2.05
CA GLY A 149 -4.45 -15.30 1.26
C GLY A 149 -5.43 -14.13 1.36
N ASP A 150 -5.72 -13.69 2.58
CA ASP A 150 -6.61 -12.55 2.83
C ASP A 150 -6.03 -11.24 2.27
N ALA A 151 -4.72 -11.06 2.34
CA ALA A 151 -4.03 -9.90 1.74
C ALA A 151 -4.16 -9.90 0.20
N ASP A 152 -4.00 -11.04 -0.47
CA ASP A 152 -4.15 -11.15 -1.92
C ASP A 152 -5.59 -10.86 -2.37
N VAL A 153 -6.57 -11.36 -1.62
CA VAL A 153 -8.00 -11.06 -1.86
C VAL A 153 -8.26 -9.55 -1.75
N ALA A 154 -7.82 -8.91 -0.67
CA ALA A 154 -8.02 -7.47 -0.47
C ALA A 154 -7.33 -6.64 -1.57
N ALA A 155 -6.12 -7.00 -1.99
CA ALA A 155 -5.42 -6.34 -3.09
C ALA A 155 -6.10 -6.58 -4.45
N GLY A 156 -6.66 -7.77 -4.68
CA GLY A 156 -7.45 -8.12 -5.85
C GLY A 156 -8.73 -7.27 -5.95
N GLU A 157 -9.50 -7.20 -4.87
CA GLU A 157 -10.69 -6.36 -4.77
C GLU A 157 -10.36 -4.87 -5.01
N ALA A 158 -9.27 -4.37 -4.41
CA ALA A 158 -8.82 -3.00 -4.63
C ALA A 158 -8.52 -2.72 -6.10
N ARG A 159 -7.86 -3.64 -6.80
CA ARG A 159 -7.59 -3.54 -8.24
C ARG A 159 -8.89 -3.48 -9.05
N ASP A 160 -9.87 -4.30 -8.70
CA ASP A 160 -11.15 -4.37 -9.41
C ASP A 160 -12.02 -3.11 -9.17
N VAL A 161 -11.97 -2.55 -7.96
CA VAL A 161 -12.57 -1.24 -7.66
C VAL A 161 -11.87 -0.14 -8.45
N ALA A 162 -10.53 -0.13 -8.49
CA ALA A 162 -9.74 0.84 -9.27
C ALA A 162 -10.05 0.75 -10.78
N ALA A 163 -10.30 -0.45 -11.32
CA ALA A 163 -10.67 -0.64 -12.73
C ALA A 163 -12.00 0.02 -13.09
N LYS A 164 -12.93 0.15 -12.13
CA LYS A 164 -14.22 0.83 -12.31
C LYS A 164 -14.13 2.36 -12.24
N ILE A 165 -12.95 2.91 -11.95
CA ILE A 165 -12.70 4.34 -11.91
C ILE A 165 -12.30 4.79 -13.33
N ARG A 166 -13.17 5.57 -14.01
CA ARG A 166 -12.90 6.04 -15.38
C ARG A 166 -11.81 7.11 -15.47
N ARG A 167 -11.45 7.76 -14.36
CA ARG A 167 -10.40 8.81 -14.32
C ARG A 167 -9.03 8.16 -14.22
N GLN A 168 -8.26 8.17 -15.29
CA GLN A 168 -6.95 7.52 -15.40
C GLN A 168 -5.96 7.99 -14.32
N GLY A 169 -5.86 9.30 -14.07
CA GLY A 169 -4.94 9.85 -13.07
C GLY A 169 -5.23 9.42 -11.63
N ILE A 170 -6.44 8.88 -11.34
CA ILE A 170 -6.78 8.30 -10.04
C ILE A 170 -6.64 6.78 -10.09
N ALA A 171 -7.11 6.18 -11.18
CA ALA A 171 -7.15 4.72 -11.33
C ALA A 171 -5.75 4.10 -11.48
N VAL A 172 -4.83 4.76 -12.20
CA VAL A 172 -3.49 4.22 -12.47
C VAL A 172 -2.68 4.08 -11.18
N PRO A 173 -2.49 5.11 -10.33
CA PRO A 173 -1.76 4.96 -9.08
C PRO A 173 -2.34 3.87 -8.16
N LEU A 174 -3.67 3.78 -8.05
CA LEU A 174 -4.33 2.78 -7.22
C LEU A 174 -4.10 1.35 -7.76
N ARG A 175 -4.17 1.15 -9.07
CA ARG A 175 -3.85 -0.15 -9.70
C ARG A 175 -2.39 -0.54 -9.53
N THR A 176 -1.47 0.41 -9.68
CA THR A 176 -0.04 0.18 -9.45
C THR A 176 0.22 -0.24 -8.01
N ARG A 177 -0.40 0.44 -7.03
CA ARG A 177 -0.29 0.09 -5.61
C ARG A 177 -0.88 -1.30 -5.31
N ALA A 178 -2.03 -1.63 -5.88
CA ALA A 178 -2.63 -2.95 -5.75
C ALA A 178 -1.74 -4.07 -6.36
N GLN A 179 -1.14 -3.81 -7.50
CA GLN A 179 -0.19 -4.74 -8.12
C GLN A 179 1.07 -4.92 -7.26
N ALA A 180 1.62 -3.85 -6.70
CA ALA A 180 2.77 -3.93 -5.79
C ALA A 180 2.46 -4.76 -4.54
N ALA A 181 1.27 -4.59 -3.96
CA ALA A 181 0.81 -5.41 -2.83
C ALA A 181 0.75 -6.91 -3.20
N ARG A 182 0.20 -7.26 -4.36
CA ARG A 182 0.16 -8.64 -4.84
C ARG A 182 1.54 -9.24 -5.12
N SER A 183 2.45 -8.46 -5.70
CA SER A 183 3.84 -8.90 -5.90
C SER A 183 4.51 -9.19 -4.55
N ARG A 184 4.26 -8.36 -3.54
CA ARG A 184 4.80 -8.59 -2.19
C ARG A 184 4.22 -9.83 -1.52
N VAL A 185 2.93 -10.13 -1.72
CA VAL A 185 2.32 -11.40 -1.26
C VAL A 185 3.02 -12.60 -1.91
N SER A 186 3.29 -12.55 -3.22
CA SER A 186 3.99 -13.63 -3.92
C SER A 186 5.40 -13.86 -3.38
N GLU A 187 6.17 -12.79 -3.13
CA GLU A 187 7.50 -12.87 -2.52
C GLU A 187 7.47 -13.53 -1.13
N LEU A 188 6.48 -13.17 -0.30
CA LEU A 188 6.34 -13.75 1.04
C LEU A 188 5.89 -15.21 0.99
N ARG A 189 5.06 -15.61 0.02
CA ARG A 189 4.69 -17.02 -0.20
C ARG A 189 5.91 -17.85 -0.59
N GLU A 190 6.73 -17.36 -1.52
CA GLU A 190 7.97 -18.05 -1.90
C GLU A 190 8.95 -18.21 -0.73
N ARG A 191 8.99 -17.24 0.20
CA ARG A 191 9.79 -17.37 1.42
C ARG A 191 9.18 -18.41 2.38
N LEU A 192 7.86 -18.40 2.52
CA LEU A 192 7.15 -19.37 3.38
C LEU A 192 7.33 -20.83 2.90
N GLU A 193 7.36 -21.04 1.57
CA GLU A 193 7.61 -22.38 0.99
C GLU A 193 9.02 -22.91 1.24
N ARG A 194 9.98 -22.05 1.59
CA ARG A 194 11.36 -22.42 1.92
C ARG A 194 11.58 -22.70 3.41
N LEU A 195 10.57 -22.42 4.24
CA LEU A 195 10.59 -22.66 5.68
C LEU A 195 10.27 -24.11 6.01
#